data_f75d4a1cdedede36611f9b6eed2844e5
#
_entry.id   f75d4a1cdedede36611f9b6eed2844e5
#
_cell.length_a   1.000
_cell.length_b   1.000
_cell.length_c   1.000
_cell.angle_alpha   90.00
_cell.angle_beta   90.00
_cell.angle_gamma   90.00
#
_symmetry.space_group_name_H-M   'P 1'
#
loop_
_entity.id
_entity.type
_entity.pdbx_description
1 polymer ?
#
loop_
_entity_poly.entity_id
_entity_poly.type
_entity_poly.pdbx_seq_one_letter_code
_entity_poly.pdbx_strand_id
1 'polypeptide(L)'
;MKLAVSEITKSYKDKIVLKGITFEMNKGQTVGILGPNGAGKTTLFYIIAGLLKCDEGKITLADAEINHKSISERTSLGLAYLPQESSIFKGLTVKENILSALQQNRQISKSELNSELNLLLEEFKLLEFSNTLGIKLSGGERRRTEIARALALKPQFILLDEPFAGIDPIAVSDLKQTINQLNRKDIGVLISDHNVRDTMNICSKVLVVNQGEIIANGEPSKIAQDSLVKEVYLGQDFQTN
;
A
#
# COMPACT_ATOMS: atom_id res chain seq x y z
N MET A 1 0.93 -9.03 -15.06
CA MET A 1 1.19 -7.57 -15.03
C MET A 1 2.11 -7.28 -13.86
N LYS A 2 3.08 -6.37 -14.04
CA LYS A 2 4.04 -6.00 -12.99
C LYS A 2 4.14 -4.50 -12.79
N LEU A 3 4.50 -4.10 -11.57
CA LEU A 3 5.00 -2.78 -11.22
C LEU A 3 6.53 -2.92 -11.11
N ALA A 4 7.27 -2.13 -11.89
CA ALA A 4 8.72 -2.12 -11.84
C ALA A 4 9.24 -0.70 -11.56
N VAL A 5 10.24 -0.64 -10.70
CA VAL A 5 10.97 0.55 -10.27
C VAL A 5 12.42 0.32 -10.63
N SER A 6 13.04 1.19 -11.41
CA SER A 6 14.39 1.02 -11.95
C SER A 6 15.21 2.29 -11.72
N GLU A 7 16.32 2.15 -11.01
CA GLU A 7 17.34 3.18 -10.78
C GLU A 7 16.76 4.51 -10.25
N ILE A 8 15.76 4.45 -9.36
CA ILE A 8 15.14 5.66 -8.81
C ILE A 8 16.10 6.38 -7.88
N THR A 9 16.41 7.62 -8.22
CA THR A 9 17.19 8.54 -7.39
C THR A 9 16.34 9.70 -6.90
N LYS A 10 16.70 10.24 -5.73
CA LYS A 10 16.08 11.45 -5.18
C LYS A 10 17.03 12.17 -4.24
N SER A 11 17.18 13.47 -4.48
CA SER A 11 17.95 14.38 -3.62
C SER A 11 17.10 15.56 -3.18
N TYR A 12 17.39 16.08 -2.00
CA TYR A 12 16.87 17.35 -1.48
C TYR A 12 18.05 18.25 -1.12
N LYS A 13 18.29 19.30 -1.89
CA LYS A 13 19.49 20.14 -1.77
C LYS A 13 20.75 19.26 -1.79
N ASP A 14 21.50 19.23 -0.70
CA ASP A 14 22.77 18.50 -0.60
C ASP A 14 22.61 17.07 -0.07
N LYS A 15 21.38 16.62 0.25
CA LYS A 15 21.13 15.29 0.81
C LYS A 15 20.56 14.36 -0.23
N ILE A 16 21.30 13.31 -0.59
CA ILE A 16 20.79 12.20 -1.39
C ILE A 16 19.95 11.29 -0.48
N VAL A 17 18.69 11.07 -0.84
CA VAL A 17 17.72 10.27 -0.06
C VAL A 17 17.49 8.90 -0.70
N LEU A 18 17.51 8.81 -2.05
CA LEU A 18 17.44 7.54 -2.78
C LEU A 18 18.60 7.50 -3.78
N LYS A 19 19.26 6.34 -3.88
CA LYS A 19 20.52 6.15 -4.59
C LYS A 19 20.43 5.02 -5.64
N GLY A 20 19.40 5.03 -6.49
CA GLY A 20 19.25 4.01 -7.53
C GLY A 20 18.42 2.81 -7.08
N ILE A 21 17.28 3.05 -6.45
CA ILE A 21 16.38 1.98 -6.00
C ILE A 21 15.83 1.22 -7.21
N THR A 22 16.02 -0.12 -7.20
CA THR A 22 15.55 -1.01 -8.26
C THR A 22 14.88 -2.23 -7.67
N PHE A 23 13.61 -2.45 -8.02
CA PHE A 23 12.86 -3.67 -7.70
C PHE A 23 11.64 -3.84 -8.61
N GLU A 24 11.05 -5.04 -8.56
CA GLU A 24 9.79 -5.32 -9.24
C GLU A 24 8.87 -6.18 -8.36
N MET A 25 7.57 -6.06 -8.61
CA MET A 25 6.54 -6.89 -8.01
C MET A 25 5.46 -7.25 -9.02
N ASN A 26 4.87 -8.42 -8.85
CA ASN A 26 3.76 -8.90 -9.67
C ASN A 26 2.42 -8.70 -8.97
N LYS A 27 1.35 -8.75 -9.75
CA LYS A 27 -0.01 -8.90 -9.22
C LYS A 27 -0.09 -10.13 -8.31
N GLY A 28 -0.97 -10.09 -7.32
CA GLY A 28 -1.14 -11.19 -6.37
C GLY A 28 0.01 -11.36 -5.36
N GLN A 29 1.03 -10.49 -5.39
CA GLN A 29 2.13 -10.49 -4.41
C GLN A 29 1.93 -9.41 -3.37
N THR A 30 2.27 -9.69 -2.12
CA THR A 30 2.51 -8.66 -1.09
C THR A 30 4.01 -8.45 -0.93
N VAL A 31 4.46 -7.23 -1.17
CA VAL A 31 5.85 -6.82 -1.02
C VAL A 31 5.95 -5.79 0.10
N GLY A 32 6.82 -6.06 1.09
CA GLY A 32 7.10 -5.15 2.20
C GLY A 32 8.35 -4.30 1.94
N ILE A 33 8.29 -3.00 2.22
CA ILE A 33 9.46 -2.12 2.30
C ILE A 33 9.73 -1.80 3.76
N LEU A 34 10.82 -2.34 4.27
CA LEU A 34 11.28 -2.19 5.65
C LEU A 34 12.57 -1.39 5.71
N GLY A 35 12.94 -0.93 6.91
CA GLY A 35 14.20 -0.20 7.15
C GLY A 35 14.04 0.86 8.23
N PRO A 36 15.14 1.40 8.73
CA PRO A 36 15.16 2.38 9.80
C PRO A 36 14.47 3.69 9.40
N ASN A 37 14.20 4.55 10.39
CA ASN A 37 13.67 5.88 10.15
C ASN A 37 14.69 6.71 9.35
N GLY A 38 14.21 7.45 8.35
CA GLY A 38 15.05 8.24 7.46
C GLY A 38 15.75 7.45 6.34
N ALA A 39 15.47 6.14 6.20
CA ALA A 39 16.05 5.31 5.13
C ALA A 39 15.58 5.67 3.71
N GLY A 40 14.51 6.46 3.57
CA GLY A 40 13.96 6.86 2.27
C GLY A 40 12.62 6.18 1.89
N LYS A 41 12.05 5.32 2.78
CA LYS A 41 10.82 4.56 2.50
C LYS A 41 9.65 5.43 2.04
N THR A 42 9.27 6.44 2.83
CA THR A 42 8.17 7.36 2.51
C THR A 42 8.43 8.14 1.21
N THR A 43 9.68 8.58 0.99
CA THR A 43 10.07 9.24 -0.27
C THR A 43 9.85 8.31 -1.47
N LEU A 44 10.26 7.05 -1.36
CA LEU A 44 10.05 6.04 -2.40
C LEU A 44 8.56 5.79 -2.64
N PHE A 45 7.77 5.64 -1.58
CA PHE A 45 6.31 5.49 -1.66
C PHE A 45 5.65 6.66 -2.38
N TYR A 46 6.01 7.89 -2.03
CA TYR A 46 5.47 9.10 -2.66
C TYR A 46 5.85 9.21 -4.14
N ILE A 47 7.05 8.77 -4.50
CA ILE A 47 7.47 8.72 -5.90
C ILE A 47 6.65 7.68 -6.67
N ILE A 48 6.44 6.48 -6.12
CA ILE A 48 5.63 5.43 -6.75
C ILE A 48 4.15 5.84 -6.81
N ALA A 49 3.62 6.51 -5.80
CA ALA A 49 2.25 7.02 -5.78
C ALA A 49 2.00 8.18 -6.76
N GLY A 50 3.06 8.90 -7.19
CA GLY A 50 2.95 10.09 -8.04
C GLY A 50 2.73 11.39 -7.28
N LEU A 51 3.01 11.40 -5.97
CA LEU A 51 2.98 12.58 -5.11
C LEU A 51 4.29 13.37 -5.17
N LEU A 52 5.37 12.72 -5.55
CA LEU A 52 6.71 13.29 -5.66
C LEU A 52 7.36 12.83 -6.97
N LYS A 53 8.12 13.70 -7.61
CA LYS A 53 8.95 13.34 -8.78
C LYS A 53 10.30 12.80 -8.33
N CYS A 54 10.76 11.71 -8.96
CA CYS A 54 12.16 11.29 -8.88
C CYS A 54 13.05 12.24 -9.65
N ASP A 55 14.35 12.22 -9.38
CA ASP A 55 15.32 12.99 -10.15
C ASP A 55 15.75 12.19 -11.39
N GLU A 56 16.03 10.88 -11.21
CA GLU A 56 16.36 9.96 -12.29
C GLU A 56 15.66 8.61 -12.07
N GLY A 57 15.75 7.74 -13.07
CA GLY A 57 15.17 6.41 -13.05
C GLY A 57 13.80 6.32 -13.68
N LYS A 58 13.21 5.13 -13.63
CA LYS A 58 11.98 4.79 -14.36
C LYS A 58 11.03 3.96 -13.50
N ILE A 59 9.74 4.30 -13.57
CA ILE A 59 8.66 3.49 -12.99
C ILE A 59 7.74 3.06 -14.12
N THR A 60 7.47 1.76 -14.21
CA THR A 60 6.53 1.20 -15.18
C THR A 60 5.44 0.40 -14.49
N LEU A 61 4.23 0.57 -14.99
CA LEU A 61 3.06 -0.23 -14.62
C LEU A 61 2.63 -1.01 -15.86
N ALA A 62 2.73 -2.33 -15.83
CA ALA A 62 2.77 -3.16 -17.03
C ALA A 62 3.92 -2.68 -17.96
N ASP A 63 3.57 -2.27 -19.18
CA ASP A 63 4.52 -1.77 -20.18
C ASP A 63 4.52 -0.24 -20.28
N ALA A 64 3.64 0.44 -19.52
CA ALA A 64 3.50 1.90 -19.54
C ALA A 64 4.41 2.57 -18.52
N GLU A 65 5.21 3.54 -18.97
CA GLU A 65 5.93 4.43 -18.07
C GLU A 65 4.98 5.41 -17.38
N ILE A 66 5.14 5.56 -16.05
CA ILE A 66 4.26 6.38 -15.23
C ILE A 66 4.96 7.55 -14.51
N ASN A 67 6.24 7.81 -14.78
CA ASN A 67 7.03 8.86 -14.11
C ASN A 67 6.33 10.23 -14.11
N HIS A 68 5.79 10.64 -15.26
CA HIS A 68 5.16 11.95 -15.45
C HIS A 68 3.65 11.96 -15.17
N LYS A 69 3.09 10.82 -14.76
CA LYS A 69 1.67 10.71 -14.47
C LYS A 69 1.36 11.14 -13.03
N SER A 70 0.33 11.93 -12.89
CA SER A 70 -0.23 12.33 -11.60
C SER A 70 -0.83 11.12 -10.85
N ILE A 71 -1.07 11.27 -9.55
CA ILE A 71 -1.72 10.24 -8.74
C ILE A 71 -3.08 9.81 -9.34
N SER A 72 -3.88 10.73 -9.86
CA SER A 72 -5.17 10.44 -10.49
C SER A 72 -5.01 9.60 -11.77
N GLU A 73 -4.03 9.93 -12.62
CA GLU A 73 -3.72 9.13 -13.82
C GLU A 73 -3.21 7.74 -13.46
N ARG A 74 -2.35 7.62 -12.43
CA ARG A 74 -1.86 6.32 -11.94
C ARG A 74 -3.01 5.48 -11.38
N THR A 75 -3.95 6.10 -10.67
CA THR A 75 -5.16 5.41 -10.19
C THR A 75 -6.00 4.90 -11.36
N SER A 76 -6.17 5.69 -12.42
CA SER A 76 -6.88 5.27 -13.63
C SER A 76 -6.17 4.13 -14.39
N LEU A 77 -4.86 3.98 -14.21
CA LEU A 77 -4.07 2.86 -14.74
C LEU A 77 -4.07 1.63 -13.81
N GLY A 78 -4.72 1.71 -12.65
CA GLY A 78 -4.85 0.61 -11.71
C GLY A 78 -3.86 0.60 -10.56
N LEU A 79 -3.23 1.74 -10.21
CA LEU A 79 -2.36 1.90 -9.05
C LEU A 79 -3.05 2.78 -8.00
N ALA A 80 -3.61 2.18 -6.96
CA ALA A 80 -4.22 2.91 -5.85
C ALA A 80 -3.19 3.19 -4.74
N TYR A 81 -3.38 4.31 -4.01
CA TYR A 81 -2.56 4.66 -2.86
C TYR A 81 -3.44 4.99 -1.64
N LEU A 82 -3.13 4.35 -0.53
CA LEU A 82 -3.73 4.60 0.78
C LEU A 82 -2.67 5.19 1.71
N PRO A 83 -2.78 6.46 2.07
CA PRO A 83 -1.83 7.13 2.97
C PRO A 83 -1.94 6.62 4.41
N GLN A 84 -0.92 6.94 5.22
CA GLN A 84 -0.91 6.72 6.65
C GLN A 84 -2.04 7.48 7.35
N GLU A 85 -2.23 8.76 7.00
CA GLU A 85 -3.33 9.55 7.51
C GLU A 85 -4.65 9.12 6.88
N SER A 86 -5.70 9.12 7.70
CA SER A 86 -7.03 8.74 7.23
C SER A 86 -7.52 9.59 6.09
N SER A 87 -7.84 8.93 4.98
CA SER A 87 -8.33 9.54 3.75
C SER A 87 -9.87 9.56 3.64
N ILE A 88 -10.59 9.09 4.68
CA ILE A 88 -12.05 9.00 4.68
C ILE A 88 -12.70 10.39 4.65
N PHE A 89 -13.78 10.53 3.90
CA PHE A 89 -14.63 11.72 3.95
C PHE A 89 -15.46 11.70 5.24
N LYS A 90 -15.02 12.43 6.26
CA LYS A 90 -15.59 12.42 7.61
C LYS A 90 -17.08 12.81 7.67
N GLY A 91 -17.54 13.68 6.77
CA GLY A 91 -18.93 14.14 6.67
C GLY A 91 -19.84 13.23 5.82
N LEU A 92 -19.30 12.20 5.19
CA LEU A 92 -20.06 11.21 4.44
C LEU A 92 -20.22 9.93 5.24
N THR A 93 -21.29 9.19 4.99
CA THR A 93 -21.50 7.84 5.52
C THR A 93 -20.55 6.84 4.85
N VAL A 94 -20.42 5.62 5.39
CA VAL A 94 -19.64 4.53 4.79
C VAL A 94 -20.06 4.29 3.34
N LYS A 95 -21.38 4.11 3.10
CA LYS A 95 -21.89 3.88 1.74
C LYS A 95 -21.59 5.03 0.79
N GLU A 96 -21.71 6.29 1.25
CA GLU A 96 -21.42 7.46 0.42
C GLU A 96 -19.93 7.58 0.12
N ASN A 97 -19.06 7.22 1.06
CA ASN A 97 -17.62 7.14 0.84
C ASN A 97 -17.28 6.15 -0.28
N ILE A 98 -17.84 4.95 -0.25
CA ILE A 98 -17.60 3.91 -1.27
C ILE A 98 -18.26 4.30 -2.59
N LEU A 99 -19.51 4.79 -2.54
CA LEU A 99 -20.27 5.20 -3.72
C LEU A 99 -19.57 6.32 -4.49
N SER A 100 -18.94 7.27 -3.79
CA SER A 100 -18.19 8.37 -4.41
C SER A 100 -17.04 7.86 -5.30
N ALA A 101 -16.41 6.76 -4.95
CA ALA A 101 -15.37 6.12 -5.76
C ALA A 101 -15.96 5.28 -6.90
N LEU A 102 -17.03 4.50 -6.62
CA LEU A 102 -17.73 3.72 -7.66
C LEU A 102 -18.20 4.61 -8.82
N GLN A 103 -18.71 5.82 -8.51
CA GLN A 103 -19.17 6.78 -9.51
C GLN A 103 -18.02 7.33 -10.40
N GLN A 104 -16.77 7.28 -9.93
CA GLN A 104 -15.60 7.66 -10.74
C GLN A 104 -15.11 6.51 -11.63
N ASN A 105 -15.53 5.28 -11.37
CA ASN A 105 -15.15 4.13 -12.16
C ASN A 105 -15.97 4.07 -13.45
N ARG A 106 -15.36 4.43 -14.58
CA ARG A 106 -16.01 4.44 -15.90
C ARG A 106 -16.39 3.06 -16.44
N GLN A 107 -15.93 1.99 -15.79
CA GLN A 107 -16.25 0.61 -16.17
C GLN A 107 -17.55 0.10 -15.54
N ILE A 108 -18.14 0.86 -14.60
CA ILE A 108 -19.36 0.51 -13.88
C ILE A 108 -20.50 1.38 -14.40
N SER A 109 -21.55 0.72 -14.90
CA SER A 109 -22.77 1.42 -15.35
C SER A 109 -23.59 1.93 -14.14
N LYS A 110 -24.42 2.93 -14.37
CA LYS A 110 -25.31 3.49 -13.31
C LYS A 110 -26.22 2.42 -12.69
N SER A 111 -26.65 1.44 -13.45
CA SER A 111 -27.50 0.32 -12.97
C SER A 111 -26.74 -0.65 -12.06
N GLU A 112 -25.41 -0.77 -12.20
CA GLU A 112 -24.56 -1.68 -11.44
C GLU A 112 -24.05 -1.05 -10.12
N LEU A 113 -24.15 0.28 -9.95
CA LEU A 113 -23.58 0.97 -8.78
C LEU A 113 -24.06 0.41 -7.45
N ASN A 114 -25.37 0.10 -7.32
CA ASN A 114 -25.93 -0.43 -6.06
C ASN A 114 -25.50 -1.87 -5.79
N SER A 115 -25.40 -2.71 -6.80
CA SER A 115 -24.93 -4.08 -6.66
C SER A 115 -23.44 -4.12 -6.27
N GLU A 116 -22.59 -3.33 -6.93
CA GLU A 116 -21.16 -3.22 -6.59
C GLU A 116 -20.95 -2.62 -5.19
N LEU A 117 -21.76 -1.62 -4.80
CA LEU A 117 -21.75 -1.07 -3.45
C LEU A 117 -22.06 -2.14 -2.40
N ASN A 118 -23.12 -2.91 -2.59
CA ASN A 118 -23.51 -3.97 -1.66
C ASN A 118 -22.44 -5.07 -1.56
N LEU A 119 -21.85 -5.47 -2.69
CA LEU A 119 -20.75 -6.44 -2.69
C LEU A 119 -19.56 -5.96 -1.85
N LEU A 120 -19.16 -4.69 -1.99
CA LEU A 120 -18.08 -4.11 -1.20
C LEU A 120 -18.43 -3.99 0.28
N LEU A 121 -19.67 -3.59 0.61
CA LEU A 121 -20.13 -3.50 1.99
C LEU A 121 -20.13 -4.87 2.68
N GLU A 122 -20.58 -5.92 1.99
CA GLU A 122 -20.56 -7.30 2.49
C GLU A 122 -19.14 -7.83 2.66
N GLU A 123 -18.33 -7.69 1.63
CA GLU A 123 -16.95 -8.19 1.61
C GLU A 123 -16.11 -7.62 2.76
N PHE A 124 -16.27 -6.33 3.03
CA PHE A 124 -15.51 -5.63 4.08
C PHE A 124 -16.21 -5.59 5.44
N LYS A 125 -17.33 -6.35 5.60
CA LYS A 125 -18.12 -6.39 6.84
C LYS A 125 -18.55 -4.98 7.30
N LEU A 126 -19.06 -4.18 6.36
CA LEU A 126 -19.44 -2.79 6.56
C LEU A 126 -20.95 -2.55 6.46
N LEU A 127 -21.77 -3.61 6.23
CA LEU A 127 -23.22 -3.48 6.06
C LEU A 127 -23.89 -2.79 7.23
N GLU A 128 -23.59 -3.21 8.46
CA GLU A 128 -24.16 -2.64 9.69
C GLU A 128 -23.74 -1.18 9.91
N PHE A 129 -22.58 -0.77 9.36
CA PHE A 129 -22.04 0.58 9.45
C PHE A 129 -22.40 1.44 8.23
N SER A 130 -23.12 0.92 7.25
CA SER A 130 -23.35 1.56 5.95
C SER A 130 -23.86 3.00 6.05
N ASN A 131 -24.71 3.29 7.04
CA ASN A 131 -25.27 4.63 7.31
C ASN A 131 -24.50 5.42 8.39
N THR A 132 -23.39 4.89 8.93
CA THR A 132 -22.57 5.56 9.94
C THR A 132 -21.67 6.58 9.27
N LEU A 133 -21.61 7.80 9.82
CA LEU A 133 -20.71 8.86 9.33
C LEU A 133 -19.24 8.48 9.56
N GLY A 134 -18.37 8.81 8.61
CA GLY A 134 -16.95 8.53 8.65
C GLY A 134 -16.25 9.02 9.92
N ILE A 135 -16.68 10.16 10.48
CA ILE A 135 -16.12 10.70 11.73
C ILE A 135 -16.38 9.80 12.96
N LYS A 136 -17.43 8.96 12.91
CA LYS A 136 -17.86 8.12 14.03
C LYS A 136 -17.25 6.71 13.99
N LEU A 137 -16.52 6.36 12.93
CA LEU A 137 -15.95 5.03 12.75
C LEU A 137 -14.74 4.82 13.67
N SER A 138 -14.63 3.61 14.22
CA SER A 138 -13.40 3.11 14.84
C SER A 138 -12.24 3.05 13.83
N GLY A 139 -11.02 2.87 14.30
CA GLY A 139 -9.84 2.76 13.43
C GLY A 139 -9.95 1.64 12.42
N GLY A 140 -10.41 0.45 12.86
CA GLY A 140 -10.58 -0.72 12.01
C GLY A 140 -11.68 -0.56 10.95
N GLU A 141 -12.88 -0.06 11.35
CA GLU A 141 -13.98 0.22 10.42
C GLU A 141 -13.58 1.26 9.38
N ARG A 142 -12.88 2.30 9.82
CA ARG A 142 -12.35 3.35 8.96
C ARG A 142 -11.39 2.76 7.93
N ARG A 143 -10.43 1.95 8.36
CA ARG A 143 -9.45 1.34 7.44
C ARG A 143 -10.11 0.40 6.44
N ARG A 144 -11.08 -0.42 6.88
CA ARG A 144 -11.87 -1.26 5.95
C ARG A 144 -12.65 -0.42 4.93
N THR A 145 -13.23 0.70 5.34
CA THR A 145 -13.94 1.62 4.45
C THR A 145 -13.00 2.26 3.42
N GLU A 146 -11.79 2.65 3.83
CA GLU A 146 -10.76 3.21 2.94
C GLU A 146 -10.32 2.20 1.89
N ILE A 147 -10.09 0.95 2.29
CA ILE A 147 -9.71 -0.13 1.37
C ILE A 147 -10.88 -0.44 0.41
N ALA A 148 -12.11 -0.58 0.91
CA ALA A 148 -13.29 -0.78 0.08
C ALA A 148 -13.45 0.34 -0.96
N ARG A 149 -13.23 1.59 -0.56
CA ARG A 149 -13.25 2.75 -1.46
C ARG A 149 -12.15 2.67 -2.52
N ALA A 150 -10.95 2.23 -2.16
CA ALA A 150 -9.88 2.04 -3.14
C ALA A 150 -10.20 0.93 -4.14
N LEU A 151 -10.80 -0.18 -3.67
CA LEU A 151 -11.22 -1.30 -4.52
C LEU A 151 -12.39 -0.97 -5.46
N ALA A 152 -13.21 0.01 -5.13
CA ALA A 152 -14.27 0.51 -6.02
C ALA A 152 -13.71 0.97 -7.38
N LEU A 153 -12.44 1.35 -7.45
CA LEU A 153 -11.73 1.73 -8.67
C LEU A 153 -11.11 0.55 -9.42
N LYS A 154 -11.29 -0.69 -8.94
CA LYS A 154 -10.75 -1.94 -9.50
C LYS A 154 -9.24 -1.88 -9.77
N PRO A 155 -8.43 -1.54 -8.74
CA PRO A 155 -6.98 -1.41 -8.89
C PRO A 155 -6.33 -2.77 -9.12
N GLN A 156 -5.16 -2.76 -9.75
CA GLN A 156 -4.31 -3.93 -9.94
C GLN A 156 -3.18 -3.98 -8.92
N PHE A 157 -2.81 -2.80 -8.40
CA PHE A 157 -1.87 -2.64 -7.30
C PHE A 157 -2.38 -1.63 -6.29
N ILE A 158 -2.13 -1.89 -5.02
CA ILE A 158 -2.43 -1.00 -3.90
C ILE A 158 -1.16 -0.74 -3.11
N LEU A 159 -0.86 0.54 -2.88
CA LEU A 159 0.19 0.97 -1.96
C LEU A 159 -0.45 1.28 -0.61
N LEU A 160 0.04 0.65 0.45
CA LEU A 160 -0.39 0.85 1.83
C LEU A 160 0.76 1.48 2.62
N ASP A 161 0.62 2.74 2.98
CA ASP A 161 1.62 3.47 3.77
C ASP A 161 1.27 3.36 5.25
N GLU A 162 2.16 2.74 6.03
CA GLU A 162 2.03 2.44 7.45
C GLU A 162 0.64 1.93 7.87
N PRO A 163 0.12 0.85 7.24
CA PRO A 163 -1.25 0.40 7.46
C PRO A 163 -1.53 -0.12 8.87
N PHE A 164 -0.52 -0.52 9.65
CA PHE A 164 -0.65 -1.03 11.01
C PHE A 164 -0.47 0.05 12.07
N ALA A 165 -0.13 1.29 11.68
CA ALA A 165 0.11 2.36 12.64
C ALA A 165 -1.19 2.79 13.36
N GLY A 166 -1.13 2.85 14.70
CA GLY A 166 -2.22 3.40 15.51
C GLY A 166 -3.51 2.59 15.54
N ILE A 167 -3.48 1.31 15.17
CA ILE A 167 -4.63 0.40 15.28
C ILE A 167 -4.38 -0.69 16.34
N ASP A 168 -5.46 -1.20 16.90
CA ASP A 168 -5.39 -2.24 17.94
C ASP A 168 -5.05 -3.62 17.33
N PRO A 169 -4.57 -4.60 18.16
CA PRO A 169 -4.14 -5.91 17.66
C PRO A 169 -5.24 -6.71 16.93
N ILE A 170 -6.52 -6.53 17.29
CA ILE A 170 -7.64 -7.20 16.62
C ILE A 170 -7.79 -6.61 15.22
N ALA A 171 -7.78 -5.29 15.10
CA ALA A 171 -7.84 -4.60 13.81
C ALA A 171 -6.62 -4.91 12.92
N VAL A 172 -5.42 -5.11 13.49
CA VAL A 172 -4.24 -5.61 12.75
C VAL A 172 -4.52 -6.98 12.15
N SER A 173 -5.10 -7.91 12.92
CA SER A 173 -5.46 -9.26 12.43
C SER A 173 -6.47 -9.20 11.28
N ASP A 174 -7.52 -8.39 11.41
CA ASP A 174 -8.52 -8.19 10.37
C ASP A 174 -7.91 -7.58 9.09
N LEU A 175 -7.00 -6.62 9.25
CA LEU A 175 -6.31 -6.01 8.12
C LEU A 175 -5.41 -7.01 7.38
N LYS A 176 -4.71 -7.88 8.10
CA LYS A 176 -3.92 -8.97 7.51
C LYS A 176 -4.81 -9.91 6.68
N GLN A 177 -5.98 -10.28 7.20
CA GLN A 177 -6.94 -11.09 6.45
C GLN A 177 -7.39 -10.37 5.17
N THR A 178 -7.67 -9.07 5.27
CA THR A 178 -8.03 -8.23 4.14
C THR A 178 -6.93 -8.21 3.07
N ILE A 179 -5.66 -8.02 3.45
CA ILE A 179 -4.52 -8.03 2.52
C ILE A 179 -4.38 -9.39 1.82
N ASN A 180 -4.56 -10.49 2.57
CA ASN A 180 -4.57 -11.83 1.99
C ASN A 180 -5.72 -12.04 0.99
N GLN A 181 -6.90 -11.46 1.23
CA GLN A 181 -8.01 -11.47 0.28
C GLN A 181 -7.69 -10.69 -1.00
N LEU A 182 -7.00 -9.54 -0.90
CA LEU A 182 -6.53 -8.79 -2.06
C LEU A 182 -5.61 -9.63 -2.95
N ASN A 183 -4.68 -10.35 -2.35
CA ASN A 183 -3.78 -11.26 -3.09
C ASN A 183 -4.55 -12.38 -3.82
N ARG A 184 -5.56 -12.99 -3.17
CA ARG A 184 -6.43 -14.01 -3.80
C ARG A 184 -7.21 -13.46 -4.99
N LYS A 185 -7.45 -12.14 -5.03
CA LYS A 185 -8.07 -11.42 -6.15
C LYS A 185 -7.05 -10.96 -7.21
N ASP A 186 -5.82 -11.46 -7.14
CA ASP A 186 -4.73 -11.09 -8.04
C ASP A 186 -4.37 -9.60 -7.99
N ILE A 187 -4.56 -8.94 -6.83
CA ILE A 187 -4.15 -7.56 -6.58
C ILE A 187 -2.78 -7.57 -5.89
N GLY A 188 -1.81 -6.86 -6.47
CA GLY A 188 -0.50 -6.66 -5.85
C GLY A 188 -0.58 -5.64 -4.71
N VAL A 189 0.07 -5.93 -3.57
CA VAL A 189 0.07 -5.02 -2.41
C VAL A 189 1.50 -4.65 -2.06
N LEU A 190 1.81 -3.34 -2.09
CA LEU A 190 3.08 -2.80 -1.62
C LEU A 190 2.84 -2.13 -0.27
N ILE A 191 3.60 -2.54 0.74
CA ILE A 191 3.44 -2.07 2.12
C ILE A 191 4.73 -1.41 2.59
N SER A 192 4.63 -0.22 3.17
CA SER A 192 5.68 0.37 4.02
C SER A 192 5.16 0.41 5.45
N ASP A 193 5.86 -0.20 6.38
CA ASP A 193 5.50 -0.13 7.80
C ASP A 193 6.74 -0.23 8.69
N HIS A 194 6.64 0.28 9.90
CA HIS A 194 7.65 0.12 10.94
C HIS A 194 7.39 -1.10 11.84
N ASN A 195 6.20 -1.69 11.76
CA ASN A 195 5.88 -2.96 12.42
C ASN A 195 6.43 -4.12 11.61
N VAL A 196 7.70 -4.43 11.86
CA VAL A 196 8.48 -5.43 11.11
C VAL A 196 7.82 -6.80 11.13
N ARG A 197 7.41 -7.28 12.33
CA ARG A 197 6.83 -8.62 12.49
C ARG A 197 5.55 -8.79 11.70
N ASP A 198 4.63 -7.84 11.85
CA ASP A 198 3.35 -7.91 11.16
C ASP A 198 3.51 -7.81 9.65
N THR A 199 4.42 -6.96 9.18
CA THR A 199 4.74 -6.83 7.76
C THR A 199 5.38 -8.11 7.20
N MET A 200 6.39 -8.66 7.88
CA MET A 200 7.03 -9.91 7.43
C MET A 200 6.05 -11.09 7.36
N ASN A 201 5.09 -11.16 8.30
CA ASN A 201 4.12 -12.27 8.36
C ASN A 201 3.13 -12.30 7.20
N ILE A 202 2.93 -11.20 6.47
CA ILE A 202 1.97 -11.14 5.35
C ILE A 202 2.63 -10.96 4.00
N CYS A 203 3.91 -10.64 3.95
CA CYS A 203 4.63 -10.41 2.71
C CYS A 203 5.17 -11.72 2.13
N SER A 204 5.07 -11.88 0.82
CA SER A 204 5.77 -12.93 0.07
C SER A 204 7.23 -12.55 -0.20
N LYS A 205 7.53 -11.23 -0.17
CA LYS A 205 8.85 -10.66 -0.44
C LYS A 205 9.04 -9.41 0.39
N VAL A 206 10.26 -9.18 0.87
CA VAL A 206 10.63 -7.99 1.64
C VAL A 206 11.86 -7.34 1.02
N LEU A 207 11.82 -6.01 0.95
CA LEU A 207 12.93 -5.14 0.59
C LEU A 207 13.36 -4.40 1.85
N VAL A 208 14.63 -4.47 2.22
CA VAL A 208 15.16 -3.67 3.33
C VAL A 208 15.94 -2.51 2.75
N VAL A 209 15.45 -1.29 3.03
CA VAL A 209 16.06 -0.04 2.59
C VAL A 209 16.85 0.56 3.75
N ASN A 210 18.09 0.91 3.49
CA ASN A 210 18.95 1.64 4.42
C ASN A 210 19.74 2.71 3.68
N GLN A 211 19.76 3.94 4.21
CA GLN A 211 20.50 5.09 3.63
C GLN A 211 20.26 5.30 2.12
N GLY A 212 19.04 5.05 1.67
CA GLY A 212 18.63 5.25 0.27
C GLY A 212 18.95 4.10 -0.68
N GLU A 213 19.42 2.95 -0.19
CA GLU A 213 19.77 1.78 -0.97
C GLU A 213 18.98 0.54 -0.49
N ILE A 214 18.70 -0.42 -1.38
CA ILE A 214 18.20 -1.74 -0.99
C ILE A 214 19.39 -2.59 -0.55
N ILE A 215 19.49 -2.88 0.75
CA ILE A 215 20.57 -3.70 1.31
C ILE A 215 20.24 -5.19 1.34
N ALA A 216 18.95 -5.54 1.28
CA ALA A 216 18.50 -6.92 1.21
C ALA A 216 17.15 -7.02 0.50
N ASN A 217 16.92 -8.12 -0.24
CA ASN A 217 15.73 -8.37 -1.03
C ASN A 217 15.47 -9.88 -1.11
N GLY A 218 14.34 -10.34 -0.58
CA GLY A 218 14.02 -11.78 -0.59
C GLY A 218 12.81 -12.17 0.24
N GLU A 219 12.67 -13.46 0.47
CA GLU A 219 11.65 -14.02 1.35
C GLU A 219 11.84 -13.56 2.80
N PRO A 220 10.76 -13.27 3.55
CA PRO A 220 10.86 -12.79 4.94
C PRO A 220 11.74 -13.66 5.85
N SER A 221 11.66 -14.99 5.72
CA SER A 221 12.46 -15.93 6.51
C SER A 221 13.97 -15.79 6.27
N LYS A 222 14.38 -15.54 5.03
CA LYS A 222 15.79 -15.31 4.66
C LYS A 222 16.26 -13.94 5.14
N ILE A 223 15.43 -12.90 4.96
CA ILE A 223 15.71 -11.54 5.41
C ILE A 223 15.89 -11.48 6.94
N ALA A 224 15.07 -12.21 7.70
CA ALA A 224 15.15 -12.26 9.16
C ALA A 224 16.45 -12.91 9.68
N GLN A 225 17.13 -13.72 8.85
CA GLN A 225 18.39 -14.39 9.18
C GLN A 225 19.63 -13.66 8.64
N ASP A 226 19.42 -12.65 7.79
CA ASP A 226 20.50 -11.89 7.17
C ASP A 226 21.29 -11.11 8.24
N SER A 227 22.62 -11.31 8.28
CA SER A 227 23.49 -10.72 9.29
C SER A 227 23.55 -9.20 9.18
N LEU A 228 23.60 -8.65 7.97
CA LEU A 228 23.61 -7.21 7.75
C LEU A 228 22.29 -6.57 8.17
N VAL A 229 21.17 -7.20 7.84
CA VAL A 229 19.83 -6.71 8.22
C VAL A 229 19.66 -6.75 9.74
N LYS A 230 20.14 -7.79 10.41
CA LYS A 230 20.16 -7.85 11.89
C LYS A 230 21.01 -6.75 12.50
N GLU A 231 22.18 -6.53 11.96
CA GLU A 231 23.10 -5.50 12.48
C GLU A 231 22.53 -4.08 12.36
N VAL A 232 21.97 -3.72 11.19
CA VAL A 232 21.58 -2.33 10.90
C VAL A 232 20.13 -2.00 11.23
N TYR A 233 19.27 -3.02 11.42
CA TYR A 233 17.82 -2.76 11.54
C TYR A 233 17.08 -3.63 12.56
N LEU A 234 17.19 -4.96 12.49
CA LEU A 234 16.34 -5.87 13.27
C LEU A 234 16.81 -6.07 14.71
N GLY A 235 18.13 -5.95 14.96
CA GLY A 235 18.78 -6.42 16.18
C GLY A 235 19.08 -7.92 16.16
N GLN A 236 20.08 -8.34 16.95
CA GLN A 236 20.61 -9.71 16.96
C GLN A 236 19.58 -10.76 17.43
N ASP A 237 18.67 -10.37 18.34
CA ASP A 237 17.69 -11.28 18.95
C ASP A 237 16.36 -11.37 18.17
N PHE A 238 16.27 -10.75 17.00
CA PHE A 238 15.04 -10.75 16.21
C PHE A 238 14.69 -12.16 15.71
N GLN A 239 13.45 -12.59 16.00
CA GLN A 239 12.87 -13.83 15.50
C GLN A 239 11.51 -13.52 14.86
N THR A 240 11.25 -14.11 13.72
CA THR A 240 9.91 -14.20 13.11
C THR A 240 9.21 -15.40 13.74
N ASN A 241 8.26 -15.18 14.63
CA ASN A 241 7.35 -16.24 15.08
C ASN A 241 6.13 -16.23 14.17
#